data_27a1a98e448e4ab2c75af407d60b3bc4
#
_entry.id   27a1a98e448e4ab2c75af407d60b3bc4
#
_cell.length_a   1.000
_cell.length_b   1.000
_cell.length_c   1.000
_cell.angle_alpha   90.00
_cell.angle_beta   90.00
_cell.angle_gamma   90.00
#
_symmetry.space_group_name_H-M   'P 1'
#
loop_
_entity.id
_entity.type
_entity.pdbx_description
1 polymer ?
#
loop_
_entity_poly.entity_id
_entity_poly.type
_entity_poly.pdbx_seq_one_letter_code
_entity_poly.pdbx_strand_id
1 'polypeptide(L)'
;MLAFAGTAAEAGTDAGLSPLLVELVKVRASQLNGCAFCLRMHAADAVKHGETADRLAVLAGWWESQYFSPEEQAALVIAERVTLIGDHGRLPDRGITPEDVLTEKQIAAVTWLVVVINSWNRIAITSHYPVAP
;
A
#
# COMPACT_ATOMS: atom_id res chain seq x y z
N MET A 1 3.12 -7.10 17.14
CA MET A 1 2.46 -6.48 15.96
C MET A 1 2.30 -4.96 16.11
N LEU A 2 1.68 -4.44 17.19
CA LEU A 2 1.48 -2.98 17.33
C LEU A 2 2.80 -2.19 17.34
N ALA A 3 3.81 -2.65 18.08
CA ALA A 3 5.13 -2.01 18.10
C ALA A 3 5.79 -2.01 16.71
N PHE A 4 5.68 -3.12 15.99
CA PHE A 4 6.20 -3.24 14.63
C PHE A 4 5.50 -2.29 13.65
N ALA A 5 4.17 -2.16 13.76
CA ALA A 5 3.40 -1.21 12.97
C ALA A 5 3.80 0.24 13.28
N GLY A 6 4.02 0.57 14.56
CA GLY A 6 4.50 1.89 14.98
C GLY A 6 5.86 2.24 14.38
N THR A 7 6.82 1.34 14.48
CA THR A 7 8.16 1.54 13.91
C THR A 7 8.14 1.73 12.38
N ALA A 8 7.30 0.98 11.67
CA ALA A 8 7.16 1.14 10.23
C ALA A 8 6.51 2.49 9.84
N ALA A 9 5.54 2.97 10.64
CA ALA A 9 4.92 4.28 10.44
C ALA A 9 5.91 5.42 10.69
N GLU A 10 6.72 5.32 11.76
CA GLU A 10 7.81 6.28 12.05
C GLU A 10 8.83 6.31 10.91
N ALA A 11 9.25 5.15 10.41
CA ALA A 11 10.17 5.06 9.27
C ALA A 11 9.59 5.74 8.01
N GLY A 12 8.29 5.61 7.76
CA GLY A 12 7.60 6.31 6.68
C GLY A 12 7.67 7.83 6.84
N THR A 13 7.37 8.33 8.02
CA THR A 13 7.44 9.76 8.36
C THR A 13 8.87 10.28 8.20
N ASP A 14 9.86 9.56 8.73
CA ASP A 14 11.28 9.92 8.66
C ASP A 14 11.84 9.89 7.23
N ALA A 15 11.24 9.09 6.35
CA ALA A 15 11.56 9.04 4.93
C ALA A 15 10.85 10.14 4.11
N GLY A 16 9.98 10.93 4.74
CA GLY A 16 9.21 12.00 4.09
C GLY A 16 8.06 11.48 3.21
N LEU A 17 7.55 10.28 3.47
CA LEU A 17 6.35 9.78 2.79
C LEU A 17 5.12 10.55 3.29
N SER A 18 4.29 10.99 2.37
CA SER A 18 3.03 11.63 2.75
C SER A 18 2.07 10.64 3.42
N PRO A 19 1.26 11.06 4.39
CA PRO A 19 0.24 10.20 4.99
C PRO A 19 -0.70 9.57 3.95
N LEU A 20 -1.04 10.32 2.91
CA LEU A 20 -1.87 9.81 1.81
C LEU A 20 -1.18 8.65 1.07
N LEU A 21 0.10 8.80 0.72
CA LEU A 21 0.86 7.74 0.05
C LEU A 21 0.93 6.47 0.90
N VAL A 22 1.15 6.63 2.21
CA VAL A 22 1.15 5.51 3.17
C VAL A 22 -0.17 4.74 3.12
N GLU A 23 -1.31 5.46 3.11
CA GLU A 23 -2.62 4.80 3.04
C GLU A 23 -2.90 4.18 1.66
N LEU A 24 -2.49 4.80 0.55
CA LEU A 24 -2.62 4.20 -0.79
C LEU A 24 -1.90 2.86 -0.90
N VAL A 25 -0.67 2.77 -0.37
CA VAL A 25 0.11 1.53 -0.32
C VAL A 25 -0.61 0.44 0.46
N LYS A 26 -1.17 0.78 1.63
CA LYS A 26 -1.92 -0.16 2.47
C LYS A 26 -3.22 -0.61 1.81
N VAL A 27 -3.96 0.31 1.18
CA VAL A 27 -5.18 -0.03 0.43
C VAL A 27 -4.84 -0.98 -0.71
N ARG A 28 -3.78 -0.69 -1.49
CA ARG A 28 -3.40 -1.55 -2.62
C ARG A 28 -3.02 -2.96 -2.17
N ALA A 29 -2.19 -3.10 -1.16
CA ALA A 29 -1.84 -4.41 -0.61
C ALA A 29 -3.08 -5.17 -0.11
N SER A 30 -4.02 -4.47 0.54
CA SER A 30 -5.27 -5.05 1.04
C SER A 30 -6.23 -5.46 -0.09
N GLN A 31 -6.24 -4.74 -1.23
CA GLN A 31 -6.96 -5.16 -2.44
C GLN A 31 -6.42 -6.49 -2.97
N LEU A 32 -5.10 -6.62 -3.07
CA LEU A 32 -4.44 -7.82 -3.57
C LEU A 32 -4.69 -9.03 -2.68
N ASN A 33 -4.72 -8.84 -1.37
CA ASN A 33 -4.98 -9.89 -0.39
C ASN A 33 -6.48 -10.14 -0.12
N GLY A 34 -7.38 -9.27 -0.57
CA GLY A 34 -8.81 -9.40 -0.32
C GLY A 34 -9.22 -9.19 1.14
N CYS A 35 -8.53 -8.31 1.89
CA CYS A 35 -8.83 -8.02 3.29
C CYS A 35 -9.91 -6.94 3.41
N ALA A 36 -11.17 -7.32 3.52
CA ALA A 36 -12.29 -6.37 3.62
C ALA A 36 -12.16 -5.43 4.83
N PHE A 37 -11.78 -5.95 6.00
CA PHE A 37 -11.56 -5.15 7.21
C PHE A 37 -10.50 -4.06 6.98
N CYS A 38 -9.35 -4.45 6.42
CA CYS A 38 -8.25 -3.54 6.15
C CYS A 38 -8.60 -2.52 5.07
N LEU A 39 -9.30 -2.95 4.00
CA LEU A 39 -9.77 -2.06 2.94
C LEU A 39 -10.67 -0.96 3.50
N ARG A 40 -11.68 -1.32 4.29
CA ARG A 40 -12.60 -0.36 4.89
C ARG A 40 -11.86 0.66 5.77
N MET A 41 -10.96 0.19 6.61
CA MET A 41 -10.21 1.04 7.54
C MET A 41 -9.29 2.00 6.79
N HIS A 42 -8.42 1.47 5.92
CA HIS A 42 -7.41 2.28 5.23
C HIS A 42 -7.99 3.18 4.14
N ALA A 43 -9.09 2.78 3.47
CA ALA A 43 -9.80 3.67 2.56
C ALA A 43 -10.39 4.88 3.31
N ALA A 44 -10.98 4.66 4.49
CA ALA A 44 -11.47 5.75 5.32
C ALA A 44 -10.35 6.68 5.79
N ASP A 45 -9.19 6.12 6.16
CA ASP A 45 -8.03 6.91 6.58
C ASP A 45 -7.41 7.67 5.39
N ALA A 46 -7.37 7.08 4.20
CA ALA A 46 -6.95 7.77 2.98
C ALA A 46 -7.83 9.01 2.70
N VAL A 47 -9.16 8.88 2.85
CA VAL A 47 -10.09 10.01 2.68
C VAL A 47 -9.81 11.12 3.69
N LYS A 48 -9.50 10.80 4.95
CA LYS A 48 -9.09 11.80 5.96
C LYS A 48 -7.83 12.56 5.56
N HIS A 49 -6.96 11.94 4.77
CA HIS A 49 -5.73 12.55 4.26
C HIS A 49 -5.90 13.19 2.88
N GLY A 50 -7.13 13.38 2.41
CA GLY A 50 -7.45 14.11 1.18
C GLY A 50 -7.68 13.23 -0.06
N GLU A 51 -7.76 11.90 0.10
CA GLU A 51 -8.09 11.02 -1.01
C GLU A 51 -9.56 11.17 -1.41
N THR A 52 -9.87 10.83 -2.65
CA THR A 52 -11.23 10.88 -3.19
C THR A 52 -11.74 9.47 -3.52
N ALA A 53 -13.06 9.33 -3.49
CA ALA A 53 -13.71 8.09 -3.92
C ALA A 53 -13.38 7.73 -5.37
N ASP A 54 -13.20 8.73 -6.23
CA ASP A 54 -12.85 8.57 -7.64
C ASP A 54 -11.46 7.94 -7.81
N ARG A 55 -10.44 8.48 -7.12
CA ARG A 55 -9.10 7.90 -7.14
C ARG A 55 -9.05 6.50 -6.53
N LEU A 56 -9.74 6.28 -5.41
CA LEU A 56 -9.84 4.96 -4.78
C LEU A 56 -10.51 3.93 -5.70
N ALA A 57 -11.51 4.35 -6.49
CA ALA A 57 -12.19 3.47 -7.45
C ALA A 57 -11.24 2.93 -8.52
N VAL A 58 -10.27 3.73 -8.98
CA VAL A 58 -9.32 3.33 -10.04
C VAL A 58 -8.00 2.76 -9.50
N LEU A 59 -7.80 2.75 -8.19
CA LEU A 59 -6.55 2.28 -7.60
C LEU A 59 -6.22 0.82 -7.96
N ALA A 60 -7.22 -0.04 -8.12
CA ALA A 60 -7.01 -1.43 -8.52
C ALA A 60 -6.46 -1.57 -9.95
N GLY A 61 -6.63 -0.56 -10.78
CA GLY A 61 -6.10 -0.45 -12.14
C GLY A 61 -5.22 0.79 -12.33
N TRP A 62 -4.47 1.18 -11.30
CA TRP A 62 -3.73 2.43 -11.23
C TRP A 62 -2.83 2.70 -12.45
N TRP A 63 -2.26 1.66 -13.05
CA TRP A 63 -1.37 1.75 -14.22
C TRP A 63 -2.09 2.12 -15.51
N GLU A 64 -3.41 2.00 -15.58
CA GLU A 64 -4.25 2.40 -16.71
C GLU A 64 -4.73 3.86 -16.57
N SER A 65 -4.42 4.53 -15.46
CA SER A 65 -4.91 5.87 -15.14
C SER A 65 -3.78 6.90 -15.10
N GLN A 66 -4.13 8.18 -15.19
CA GLN A 66 -3.22 9.32 -15.04
C GLN A 66 -3.41 10.02 -13.68
N TYR A 67 -4.05 9.38 -12.72
CA TYR A 67 -4.34 9.96 -11.40
C TYR A 67 -3.16 9.95 -10.42
N PHE A 68 -2.18 9.06 -10.62
CA PHE A 68 -1.14 8.81 -9.65
C PHE A 68 0.19 9.43 -10.08
N SER A 69 0.84 10.13 -9.15
CA SER A 69 2.15 10.73 -9.38
C SER A 69 3.23 9.67 -9.60
N PRO A 70 4.39 10.02 -10.17
CA PRO A 70 5.51 9.08 -10.32
C PRO A 70 5.93 8.44 -8.98
N GLU A 71 5.91 9.19 -7.87
CA GLU A 71 6.22 8.70 -6.54
C GLU A 71 5.18 7.68 -6.06
N GLU A 72 3.90 7.98 -6.24
CA GLU A 72 2.80 7.06 -5.92
C GLU A 72 2.89 5.78 -6.77
N GLN A 73 3.12 5.90 -8.06
CA GLN A 73 3.27 4.75 -8.97
C GLN A 73 4.45 3.85 -8.54
N ALA A 74 5.60 4.44 -8.21
CA ALA A 74 6.77 3.70 -7.74
C ALA A 74 6.47 2.94 -6.44
N ALA A 75 5.78 3.58 -5.49
CA ALA A 75 5.36 2.93 -4.24
C ALA A 75 4.34 1.80 -4.49
N LEU A 76 3.42 1.98 -5.42
CA LEU A 76 2.45 0.94 -5.82
C LEU A 76 3.12 -0.27 -6.47
N VAL A 77 4.17 -0.06 -7.27
CA VAL A 77 5.00 -1.16 -7.80
C VAL A 77 5.62 -1.97 -6.67
N ILE A 78 6.18 -1.30 -5.65
CA ILE A 78 6.74 -1.99 -4.46
C ILE A 78 5.64 -2.74 -3.72
N ALA A 79 4.45 -2.13 -3.54
CA ALA A 79 3.32 -2.77 -2.89
C ALA A 79 2.92 -4.08 -3.58
N GLU A 80 2.86 -4.10 -4.90
CA GLU A 80 2.55 -5.30 -5.67
C GLU A 80 3.66 -6.36 -5.57
N ARG A 81 4.93 -5.97 -5.75
CA ARG A 81 6.06 -6.89 -5.68
C ARG A 81 6.20 -7.58 -4.33
N VAL A 82 6.06 -6.83 -3.24
CA VAL A 82 6.17 -7.39 -1.88
C VAL A 82 4.95 -8.23 -1.53
N THR A 83 3.75 -7.78 -1.90
CA THR A 83 2.51 -8.52 -1.59
C THR A 83 2.42 -9.83 -2.37
N LEU A 84 2.78 -9.80 -3.66
CA LEU A 84 2.72 -10.95 -4.56
C LEU A 84 4.10 -11.61 -4.73
N ILE A 85 4.88 -11.67 -3.68
CA ILE A 85 6.26 -12.18 -3.73
C ILE A 85 6.36 -13.61 -4.28
N GLY A 86 5.32 -14.43 -4.08
CA GLY A 86 5.24 -15.76 -4.65
C GLY A 86 5.03 -15.80 -6.16
N ASP A 87 4.62 -14.67 -6.76
CA ASP A 87 4.36 -14.53 -8.19
C ASP A 87 5.48 -13.81 -8.94
N HIS A 88 6.64 -13.63 -8.31
CA HIS A 88 7.79 -13.02 -8.97
C HIS A 88 8.11 -13.73 -10.29
N GLY A 89 8.49 -12.99 -11.32
CA GLY A 89 8.64 -13.51 -12.68
C GLY A 89 7.34 -13.63 -13.49
N ARG A 90 6.16 -13.52 -12.84
CA ARG A 90 4.85 -13.44 -13.48
C ARG A 90 4.19 -12.07 -13.28
N LEU A 91 4.77 -11.22 -12.43
CA LEU A 91 4.28 -9.86 -12.24
C LEU A 91 4.49 -9.06 -13.51
N PRO A 92 3.48 -8.31 -13.98
CA PRO A 92 3.61 -7.46 -15.15
C PRO A 92 4.70 -6.40 -14.94
N ASP A 93 5.52 -6.19 -15.95
CA ASP A 93 6.39 -5.03 -16.00
C ASP A 93 5.53 -3.79 -16.28
N ARG A 94 5.55 -2.84 -15.36
CA ARG A 94 4.83 -1.56 -15.47
C ARG A 94 5.68 -0.46 -16.12
N GLY A 95 6.92 -0.77 -16.52
CA GLY A 95 7.84 0.24 -17.04
C GLY A 95 8.30 1.27 -16.00
N ILE A 96 8.16 0.94 -14.72
CA ILE A 96 8.50 1.82 -13.59
C ILE A 96 9.57 1.13 -12.75
N THR A 97 10.70 1.82 -12.60
CA THR A 97 11.80 1.41 -11.73
C THR A 97 11.75 2.28 -10.47
N PRO A 98 11.36 1.76 -9.32
CA PRO A 98 11.24 2.55 -8.09
C PRO A 98 12.52 3.33 -7.74
N GLU A 99 13.69 2.76 -8.02
CA GLU A 99 15.00 3.33 -7.75
C GLU A 99 15.28 4.61 -8.56
N ASP A 100 14.57 4.82 -9.67
CA ASP A 100 14.69 6.05 -10.47
C ASP A 100 13.86 7.21 -9.91
N VAL A 101 12.93 6.91 -9.00
CA VAL A 101 11.94 7.88 -8.48
C VAL A 101 12.07 8.10 -6.98
N LEU A 102 12.31 7.03 -6.23
CA LEU A 102 12.36 7.02 -4.77
C LEU A 102 13.81 6.91 -4.27
N THR A 103 14.09 7.55 -3.14
CA THR A 103 15.35 7.34 -2.42
C THR A 103 15.40 5.93 -1.81
N GLU A 104 16.61 5.43 -1.53
CA GLU A 104 16.77 4.15 -0.82
C GLU A 104 16.01 4.12 0.50
N LYS A 105 15.99 5.23 1.24
CA LYS A 105 15.26 5.37 2.49
C LYS A 105 13.74 5.24 2.28
N GLN A 106 13.20 5.85 1.23
CA GLN A 106 11.79 5.73 0.87
C GLN A 106 11.43 4.30 0.44
N ILE A 107 12.27 3.67 -0.39
CA ILE A 107 12.07 2.27 -0.81
C ILE A 107 12.04 1.34 0.40
N ALA A 108 12.98 1.49 1.33
CA ALA A 108 13.00 0.71 2.56
C ALA A 108 11.73 0.94 3.40
N ALA A 109 11.32 2.19 3.59
CA ALA A 109 10.13 2.54 4.35
C ALA A 109 8.86 1.97 3.72
N VAL A 110 8.66 2.11 2.41
CA VAL A 110 7.52 1.53 1.69
C VAL A 110 7.52 0.00 1.81
N THR A 111 8.68 -0.64 1.65
CA THR A 111 8.82 -2.09 1.79
C THR A 111 8.36 -2.55 3.17
N TRP A 112 8.81 -1.90 4.25
CA TRP A 112 8.39 -2.23 5.61
C TRP A 112 6.90 -1.98 5.85
N LEU A 113 6.34 -0.89 5.33
CA LEU A 113 4.90 -0.64 5.39
C LEU A 113 4.10 -1.77 4.75
N VAL A 114 4.56 -2.25 3.58
CA VAL A 114 3.90 -3.35 2.87
C VAL A 114 4.02 -4.66 3.65
N VAL A 115 5.16 -4.97 4.23
CA VAL A 115 5.33 -6.15 5.10
C VAL A 115 4.36 -6.11 6.28
N VAL A 116 4.25 -4.96 6.93
CA VAL A 116 3.34 -4.76 8.07
C VAL A 116 1.88 -4.95 7.67
N ILE A 117 1.43 -4.29 6.59
CA ILE A 117 0.03 -4.43 6.16
C ILE A 117 -0.29 -5.85 5.68
N ASN A 118 0.64 -6.53 5.01
CA ASN A 118 0.49 -7.93 4.66
C ASN A 118 0.32 -8.84 5.90
N SER A 119 1.03 -8.55 6.98
CA SER A 119 0.89 -9.27 8.24
C SER A 119 -0.49 -9.04 8.84
N TRP A 120 -0.97 -7.79 8.88
CA TRP A 120 -2.32 -7.46 9.35
C TRP A 120 -3.43 -8.06 8.49
N ASN A 121 -3.27 -8.04 7.15
CA ASN A 121 -4.23 -8.69 6.25
C ASN A 121 -4.40 -10.18 6.61
N ARG A 122 -3.31 -10.88 6.87
CA ARG A 122 -3.33 -12.30 7.24
C ARG A 122 -4.02 -12.52 8.58
N ILE A 123 -3.69 -11.71 9.59
CA ILE A 123 -4.33 -11.77 10.91
C ILE A 123 -5.85 -11.52 10.78
N ALA A 124 -6.24 -10.45 10.11
CA ALA A 124 -7.65 -10.07 9.99
C ALA A 124 -8.47 -11.13 9.22
N ILE A 125 -7.92 -11.65 8.12
CA ILE A 125 -8.61 -12.67 7.31
C ILE A 125 -8.72 -13.98 8.06
N THR A 126 -7.63 -14.48 8.64
CA THR A 126 -7.64 -15.79 9.33
C THR A 126 -8.37 -15.76 10.67
N SER A 127 -8.50 -14.59 11.27
CA SER A 127 -9.28 -14.37 12.50
C SER A 127 -10.72 -13.95 12.24
N HIS A 128 -11.13 -13.88 10.96
CA HIS A 128 -12.49 -13.52 10.56
C HIS A 128 -13.00 -12.22 11.18
N TYR A 129 -12.18 -11.14 11.12
CA TYR A 129 -12.60 -9.84 11.62
C TYR A 129 -13.90 -9.39 10.94
N PRO A 130 -14.94 -9.02 11.72
CA PRO A 130 -16.24 -8.71 11.15
C PRO A 130 -16.20 -7.41 10.35
N VAL A 131 -16.85 -7.41 9.20
CA VAL A 131 -17.06 -6.22 8.37
C VAL A 131 -18.53 -6.18 7.99
N ALA A 132 -19.27 -5.27 8.61
CA ALA A 132 -20.70 -5.07 8.39
C ALA A 132 -21.01 -3.57 8.25
N PRO A 133 -22.16 -3.20 7.65
CA PRO A 133 -22.60 -1.80 7.57
C PRO A 133 -22.67 -1.12 8.93
#